data_dabf0a64d5e121d2c90819e9da59ed02
#
_entry.id   dabf0a64d5e121d2c90819e9da59ed02
#
_cell.length_a   1.000
_cell.length_b   1.000
_cell.length_c   1.000
_cell.angle_alpha   90.00
_cell.angle_beta   90.00
_cell.angle_gamma   90.00
#
_symmetry.space_group_name_H-M   'P 1'
#
loop_
_entity.id
_entity.type
_entity.pdbx_description
1 polymer ?
#
loop_
_entity_poly.entity_id
_entity_poly.type
_entity_poly.pdbx_seq_one_letter_code
_entity_poly.pdbx_strand_id
1 'polypeptide(L)'
;YLYTAEVALVSGEEAVDAVSTRFGCRTFEIDPERGFILNGEEYPLRGVSRHQDRWGIGNALLPEHHREDIDLICELGATTIRLAHYQHDQYFYDLCDERGLVIWAEIPYISSHMPNGRENTISQMKELVVQNYNHPSIVVWGLSNEITMAGSSDEDLLENHRILNDMVHEMDHTRLTTIAVVSMCDIHDPYIQIPDVISYNHYFGWYGG
;
A
#
# COMPACT_ATOMS: atom_id res chain seq x y z
N TYR A 1 9.90 13.20 -10.44
CA TYR A 1 10.22 12.99 -11.86
C TYR A 1 10.19 11.49 -12.17
N LEU A 2 9.52 11.10 -13.29
CA LEU A 2 9.44 9.72 -13.75
C LEU A 2 10.42 9.49 -14.88
N TYR A 3 11.10 8.36 -14.84
CA TYR A 3 11.98 7.85 -15.89
C TYR A 3 11.30 6.66 -16.59
N THR A 4 11.72 6.38 -17.81
CA THR A 4 11.33 5.18 -18.54
C THR A 4 12.56 4.29 -18.73
N ALA A 5 12.44 3.02 -18.37
CA ALA A 5 13.40 1.98 -18.69
C ALA A 5 12.86 1.14 -19.84
N GLU A 6 13.66 0.97 -20.88
CA GLU A 6 13.35 0.09 -22.01
C GLU A 6 14.32 -1.07 -22.00
N VAL A 7 13.79 -2.29 -22.07
CA VAL A 7 14.57 -3.52 -22.13
C VAL A 7 14.22 -4.25 -23.41
N ALA A 8 15.21 -4.45 -24.29
CA ALA A 8 15.03 -5.12 -25.56
C ALA A 8 15.77 -6.47 -25.59
N LEU A 9 15.11 -7.48 -26.11
CA LEU A 9 15.72 -8.73 -26.52
C LEU A 9 16.24 -8.58 -27.96
N VAL A 10 17.53 -8.76 -28.15
CA VAL A 10 18.14 -8.59 -29.47
C VAL A 10 18.72 -9.90 -30.01
N SER A 11 18.56 -10.13 -31.32
CA SER A 11 19.19 -11.21 -32.07
C SER A 11 20.07 -10.60 -33.15
N GLY A 12 21.40 -10.61 -32.92
CA GLY A 12 22.31 -9.82 -33.75
C GLY A 12 22.08 -8.31 -33.57
N GLU A 13 21.72 -7.61 -34.63
CA GLU A 13 21.43 -6.18 -34.64
C GLU A 13 19.90 -5.87 -34.58
N GLU A 14 19.08 -6.91 -34.61
CA GLU A 14 17.61 -6.76 -34.64
C GLU A 14 17.00 -6.94 -33.26
N ALA A 15 16.17 -5.99 -32.81
CA ALA A 15 15.34 -6.13 -31.63
C ALA A 15 14.13 -7.01 -31.96
N VAL A 16 14.03 -8.17 -31.31
CA VAL A 16 12.96 -9.15 -31.54
C VAL A 16 11.82 -9.02 -30.55
N ASP A 17 12.05 -8.38 -29.40
CA ASP A 17 11.03 -8.04 -28.41
C ASP A 17 11.52 -6.90 -27.54
N ALA A 18 10.60 -6.12 -26.96
CA ALA A 18 10.92 -5.04 -26.04
C ALA A 18 9.81 -4.81 -25.03
N VAL A 19 10.19 -4.47 -23.80
CA VAL A 19 9.29 -4.03 -22.74
C VAL A 19 9.72 -2.68 -22.22
N SER A 20 8.77 -1.86 -21.82
CA SER A 20 9.01 -0.56 -21.24
C SER A 20 8.30 -0.47 -19.87
N THR A 21 8.98 0.10 -18.87
CA THR A 21 8.42 0.35 -17.55
C THR A 21 8.82 1.73 -17.06
N ARG A 22 7.93 2.38 -16.29
CA ARG A 22 8.23 3.64 -15.63
C ARG A 22 8.75 3.39 -14.22
N PHE A 23 9.59 4.28 -13.74
CA PHE A 23 10.07 4.27 -12.36
C PHE A 23 10.45 5.69 -11.93
N GLY A 24 10.63 5.88 -10.63
CA GLY A 24 11.10 7.15 -10.07
C GLY A 24 12.11 6.91 -8.95
N CYS A 25 12.97 7.90 -8.71
CA CYS A 25 13.90 7.90 -7.59
C CYS A 25 13.41 8.89 -6.53
N ARG A 26 13.35 8.45 -5.29
CA ARG A 26 13.02 9.26 -4.13
C ARG A 26 13.71 8.69 -2.89
N THR A 27 13.83 9.51 -1.87
CA THR A 27 14.13 9.09 -0.50
C THR A 27 12.97 9.46 0.40
N PHE A 28 12.72 8.67 1.42
CA PHE A 28 11.77 9.02 2.47
C PHE A 28 12.21 8.41 3.81
N GLU A 29 11.77 9.02 4.87
CA GLU A 29 11.91 8.52 6.23
C GLU A 29 10.69 8.90 7.08
N ILE A 30 10.47 8.17 8.16
CA ILE A 30 9.49 8.51 9.19
C ILE A 30 10.27 8.85 10.46
N ASP A 31 10.22 10.11 10.84
CA ASP A 31 10.87 10.63 12.05
C ASP A 31 9.81 10.86 13.13
N PRO A 32 10.02 10.35 14.38
CA PRO A 32 9.02 10.48 15.44
C PRO A 32 8.69 11.93 15.85
N GLU A 33 9.61 12.88 15.62
CA GLU A 33 9.43 14.28 16.00
C GLU A 33 8.99 15.14 14.81
N ARG A 34 9.50 14.84 13.62
CA ARG A 34 9.30 15.63 12.40
C ARG A 34 8.20 15.07 11.49
N GLY A 35 7.81 13.81 11.67
CA GLY A 35 6.83 13.10 10.85
C GLY A 35 7.43 12.51 9.57
N PHE A 36 6.68 12.53 8.48
CA PHE A 36 7.11 11.99 7.20
C PHE A 36 7.98 13.01 6.45
N ILE A 37 9.13 12.55 5.99
CA ILE A 37 10.12 13.37 5.25
C ILE A 37 10.27 12.75 3.86
N LEU A 38 10.08 13.54 2.82
CA LEU A 38 10.22 13.16 1.43
C LEU A 38 11.35 13.97 0.77
N ASN A 39 12.36 13.28 0.22
CA ASN A 39 13.52 13.91 -0.42
C ASN A 39 14.22 14.97 0.46
N GLY A 40 14.27 14.72 1.77
CA GLY A 40 14.90 15.60 2.76
C GLY A 40 14.03 16.74 3.31
N GLU A 41 12.81 16.90 2.80
CA GLU A 41 11.87 17.93 3.22
C GLU A 41 10.71 17.34 4.00
N GLU A 42 10.23 18.03 5.05
CA GLU A 42 9.04 17.65 5.79
C GLU A 42 7.82 17.68 4.86
N TYR A 43 7.12 16.55 4.77
CA TYR A 43 6.00 16.39 3.87
C TYR A 43 4.77 15.87 4.64
N PRO A 44 3.87 16.75 5.07
CA PRO A 44 2.71 16.33 5.85
C PRO A 44 1.80 15.39 5.04
N LEU A 45 1.54 14.21 5.59
CA LEU A 45 0.62 13.24 4.99
C LEU A 45 -0.82 13.62 5.37
N ARG A 46 -1.52 14.26 4.44
CA ARG A 46 -2.94 14.60 4.55
C ARG A 46 -3.66 13.97 3.39
N GLY A 47 -4.61 13.08 3.66
CA GLY A 47 -5.18 12.35 2.55
C GLY A 47 -6.46 11.61 2.87
N VAL A 48 -6.76 10.66 2.02
CA VAL A 48 -7.99 9.89 2.04
C VAL A 48 -7.71 8.40 1.94
N SER A 49 -8.65 7.58 2.39
CA SER A 49 -8.73 6.18 2.01
C SER A 49 -9.63 6.05 0.79
N ARG A 50 -9.20 5.26 -0.19
CA ARG A 50 -9.97 5.00 -1.41
C ARG A 50 -10.30 3.53 -1.55
N HIS A 51 -11.56 3.24 -1.82
CA HIS A 51 -12.01 1.96 -2.35
C HIS A 51 -12.17 2.03 -3.86
N GLN A 52 -11.87 0.90 -4.55
CA GLN A 52 -11.98 0.81 -6.00
C GLN A 52 -13.38 0.31 -6.36
N ASP A 53 -14.39 1.13 -6.09
CA ASP A 53 -15.77 0.83 -6.42
C ASP A 53 -16.57 2.08 -6.79
N ARG A 54 -17.67 1.88 -7.50
CA ARG A 54 -18.56 2.95 -7.92
C ARG A 54 -20.00 2.48 -7.96
N TRP A 55 -20.90 3.37 -7.55
CA TRP A 55 -22.33 3.11 -7.62
C TRP A 55 -22.77 2.63 -9.02
N GLY A 56 -23.49 1.52 -9.06
CA GLY A 56 -24.07 0.95 -10.28
C GLY A 56 -23.16 0.03 -11.08
N ILE A 57 -21.84 0.07 -10.86
CA ILE A 57 -20.88 -0.77 -11.57
C ILE A 57 -19.94 -1.57 -10.67
N GLY A 58 -19.98 -1.35 -9.35
CA GLY A 58 -19.06 -2.01 -8.41
C GLY A 58 -17.61 -1.76 -8.81
N ASN A 59 -16.80 -2.80 -8.82
CA ASN A 59 -15.36 -2.73 -9.12
C ASN A 59 -15.03 -2.69 -10.63
N ALA A 60 -16.04 -2.66 -11.52
CA ALA A 60 -15.83 -2.62 -12.97
C ALA A 60 -15.54 -1.18 -13.46
N LEU A 61 -14.52 -0.56 -12.87
CA LEU A 61 -14.12 0.80 -13.21
C LEU A 61 -13.41 0.85 -14.55
N LEU A 62 -13.65 1.94 -15.28
CA LEU A 62 -12.95 2.29 -16.50
C LEU A 62 -11.87 3.36 -16.21
N PRO A 63 -10.91 3.58 -17.11
CA PRO A 63 -9.86 4.58 -16.91
C PRO A 63 -10.36 5.99 -16.59
N GLU A 64 -11.50 6.41 -17.16
CA GLU A 64 -12.12 7.70 -16.85
C GLU A 64 -12.58 7.82 -15.40
N HIS A 65 -13.04 6.73 -14.76
CA HIS A 65 -13.43 6.73 -13.36
C HIS A 65 -12.23 6.90 -12.44
N HIS A 66 -11.12 6.25 -12.76
CA HIS A 66 -9.88 6.44 -12.03
C HIS A 66 -9.34 7.86 -12.14
N ARG A 67 -9.44 8.48 -13.34
CA ARG A 67 -9.07 9.89 -13.53
C ARG A 67 -9.96 10.84 -12.75
N GLU A 68 -11.27 10.62 -12.75
CA GLU A 68 -12.20 11.42 -11.95
C GLU A 68 -11.85 11.36 -10.47
N ASP A 69 -11.62 10.15 -9.93
CA ASP A 69 -11.27 9.95 -8.53
C ASP A 69 -9.97 10.70 -8.15
N ILE A 70 -8.89 10.53 -8.95
CA ILE A 70 -7.62 11.18 -8.65
C ILE A 70 -7.71 12.70 -8.74
N ASP A 71 -8.49 13.23 -9.70
CA ASP A 71 -8.70 14.66 -9.85
C ASP A 71 -9.43 15.25 -8.65
N LEU A 72 -10.49 14.59 -8.15
CA LEU A 72 -11.19 14.98 -6.93
C LEU A 72 -10.30 14.93 -5.69
N ILE A 73 -9.48 13.88 -5.56
CA ILE A 73 -8.52 13.73 -4.46
C ILE A 73 -7.48 14.85 -4.49
N CYS A 74 -6.96 15.20 -5.66
CA CYS A 74 -6.02 16.31 -5.81
C CYS A 74 -6.69 17.67 -5.55
N GLU A 75 -7.95 17.87 -5.95
CA GLU A 75 -8.72 19.09 -5.68
C GLU A 75 -8.89 19.34 -4.18
N LEU A 76 -9.03 18.28 -3.37
CA LEU A 76 -9.05 18.37 -1.91
C LEU A 76 -7.69 18.81 -1.33
N GLY A 77 -6.63 18.84 -2.12
CA GLY A 77 -5.26 19.10 -1.65
C GLY A 77 -4.64 17.92 -0.91
N ALA A 78 -5.11 16.70 -1.18
CA ALA A 78 -4.54 15.49 -0.58
C ALA A 78 -3.10 15.25 -1.07
N THR A 79 -2.23 14.82 -0.15
CA THR A 79 -0.83 14.48 -0.42
C THR A 79 -0.59 12.97 -0.35
N THR A 80 -1.54 12.22 0.18
CA THR A 80 -1.44 10.76 0.36
C THR A 80 -2.78 10.08 0.15
N ILE A 81 -2.72 8.82 -0.27
CA ILE A 81 -3.90 7.95 -0.40
C ILE A 81 -3.56 6.58 0.22
N ARG A 82 -4.45 6.08 1.06
CA ARG A 82 -4.49 4.67 1.40
C ARG A 82 -5.38 3.93 0.41
N LEU A 83 -4.82 2.98 -0.32
CA LEU A 83 -5.56 2.14 -1.27
C LEU A 83 -6.19 0.96 -0.54
N ALA A 84 -7.31 1.24 0.11
CA ALA A 84 -8.01 0.30 0.98
C ALA A 84 -8.86 -0.68 0.16
N HIS A 85 -8.92 -1.90 0.48
CA HIS A 85 -8.13 -2.77 1.38
C HIS A 85 -7.55 -3.92 0.57
N TYR A 86 -7.14 -3.65 -0.67
CA TYR A 86 -6.71 -4.62 -1.67
C TYR A 86 -5.89 -3.95 -2.77
N GLN A 87 -5.22 -4.74 -3.59
CA GLN A 87 -4.51 -4.22 -4.75
C GLN A 87 -5.49 -3.55 -5.72
N HIS A 88 -5.22 -2.29 -6.06
CA HIS A 88 -5.99 -1.52 -7.02
C HIS A 88 -5.52 -1.76 -8.45
N ASP A 89 -6.25 -1.19 -9.42
CA ASP A 89 -5.89 -1.21 -10.84
C ASP A 89 -4.53 -0.53 -11.06
N GLN A 90 -3.69 -1.12 -11.93
CA GLN A 90 -2.36 -0.60 -12.27
C GLN A 90 -2.41 0.84 -12.78
N TYR A 91 -3.44 1.17 -13.53
CA TYR A 91 -3.62 2.53 -14.03
C TYR A 91 -3.79 3.56 -12.90
N PHE A 92 -4.40 3.18 -11.78
CA PHE A 92 -4.51 4.09 -10.65
C PHE A 92 -3.16 4.36 -9.95
N TYR A 93 -2.29 3.35 -9.84
CA TYR A 93 -0.91 3.56 -9.37
C TYR A 93 -0.13 4.47 -10.32
N ASP A 94 -0.28 4.29 -11.63
CA ASP A 94 0.31 5.18 -12.63
C ASP A 94 -0.12 6.64 -12.44
N LEU A 95 -1.40 6.87 -12.20
CA LEU A 95 -1.93 8.21 -11.92
C LEU A 95 -1.37 8.80 -10.62
N CYS A 96 -1.21 7.99 -9.57
CA CYS A 96 -0.60 8.42 -8.32
C CYS A 96 0.87 8.85 -8.52
N ASP A 97 1.63 8.10 -9.31
CA ASP A 97 3.00 8.45 -9.67
C ASP A 97 3.07 9.78 -10.44
N GLU A 98 2.18 9.98 -11.40
CA GLU A 98 2.09 11.19 -12.22
C GLU A 98 1.72 12.43 -11.40
N ARG A 99 0.86 12.26 -10.38
CA ARG A 99 0.42 13.33 -9.49
C ARG A 99 1.36 13.56 -8.31
N GLY A 100 2.33 12.67 -8.08
CA GLY A 100 3.29 12.77 -6.98
C GLY A 100 2.67 12.52 -5.62
N LEU A 101 1.65 11.66 -5.53
CA LEU A 101 0.99 11.30 -4.27
C LEU A 101 1.77 10.21 -3.54
N VAL A 102 1.74 10.23 -2.22
CA VAL A 102 2.31 9.18 -1.37
C VAL A 102 1.27 8.10 -1.14
N ILE A 103 1.62 6.84 -1.37
CA ILE A 103 0.67 5.72 -1.36
C ILE A 103 1.01 4.69 -0.29
N TRP A 104 -0.05 4.24 0.37
CA TRP A 104 -0.10 3.01 1.15
C TRP A 104 -0.90 1.96 0.37
N ALA A 105 -0.23 0.88 -0.05
CA ALA A 105 -0.83 -0.25 -0.75
C ALA A 105 -0.90 -1.46 0.18
N GLU A 106 -2.00 -2.22 0.15
CA GLU A 106 -2.25 -3.32 1.08
C GLU A 106 -2.95 -4.51 0.43
N ILE A 107 -2.88 -5.67 1.09
CA ILE A 107 -3.61 -6.87 0.70
C ILE A 107 -4.95 -6.99 1.45
N PRO A 108 -5.94 -7.74 0.92
CA PRO A 108 -7.26 -7.91 1.53
C PRO A 108 -7.26 -8.91 2.70
N TYR A 109 -6.33 -8.77 3.62
CA TYR A 109 -6.27 -9.51 4.87
C TYR A 109 -6.90 -8.67 5.97
N ILE A 110 -8.21 -8.86 6.18
CA ILE A 110 -9.05 -7.91 6.93
C ILE A 110 -9.97 -8.62 7.92
N SER A 111 -10.19 -7.99 9.06
CA SER A 111 -11.18 -8.25 10.12
C SER A 111 -11.02 -9.55 10.89
N SER A 112 -10.59 -10.64 10.29
CA SER A 112 -10.35 -11.89 11.01
C SER A 112 -9.27 -12.74 10.37
N HIS A 113 -8.48 -13.39 11.23
CA HIS A 113 -7.51 -14.38 10.80
C HIS A 113 -8.18 -15.69 10.44
N MET A 114 -7.78 -16.26 9.30
CA MET A 114 -8.22 -17.58 8.84
C MET A 114 -7.00 -18.49 8.74
N PRO A 115 -6.87 -19.51 9.60
CA PRO A 115 -5.69 -20.39 9.61
C PRO A 115 -5.40 -21.07 8.27
N ASN A 116 -6.43 -21.36 7.47
CA ASN A 116 -6.30 -21.93 6.14
C ASN A 116 -6.08 -20.87 5.04
N GLY A 117 -5.99 -19.60 5.39
CA GLY A 117 -5.78 -18.48 4.46
C GLY A 117 -4.31 -18.08 4.27
N ARG A 118 -3.37 -18.68 5.01
CA ARG A 118 -1.96 -18.27 5.03
C ARG A 118 -1.31 -18.28 3.64
N GLU A 119 -1.43 -19.36 2.89
CA GLU A 119 -0.86 -19.43 1.54
C GLU A 119 -1.43 -18.36 0.61
N ASN A 120 -2.71 -18.05 0.77
CA ASN A 120 -3.35 -17.00 -0.02
C ASN A 120 -2.82 -15.60 0.35
N THR A 121 -2.65 -15.29 1.64
CA THR A 121 -2.07 -13.99 2.05
C THR A 121 -0.64 -13.83 1.57
N ILE A 122 0.17 -14.89 1.62
CA ILE A 122 1.54 -14.91 1.10
C ILE A 122 1.55 -14.67 -0.42
N SER A 123 0.70 -15.38 -1.17
CA SER A 123 0.61 -15.21 -2.63
C SER A 123 0.21 -13.79 -3.00
N GLN A 124 -0.84 -13.24 -2.36
CA GLN A 124 -1.31 -11.89 -2.64
C GLN A 124 -0.28 -10.81 -2.29
N MET A 125 0.43 -10.96 -1.17
CA MET A 125 1.47 -10.01 -0.80
C MET A 125 2.64 -10.05 -1.80
N LYS A 126 3.05 -11.25 -2.21
CA LYS A 126 4.08 -11.40 -3.23
C LYS A 126 3.68 -10.76 -4.55
N GLU A 127 2.45 -10.98 -4.99
CA GLU A 127 1.93 -10.38 -6.22
C GLU A 127 1.87 -8.85 -6.11
N LEU A 128 1.38 -8.32 -4.99
CA LEU A 128 1.32 -6.88 -4.73
C LEU A 128 2.69 -6.23 -4.85
N VAL A 129 3.71 -6.79 -4.19
CA VAL A 129 5.08 -6.24 -4.22
C VAL A 129 5.69 -6.36 -5.62
N VAL A 130 5.63 -7.54 -6.25
CA VAL A 130 6.23 -7.76 -7.58
C VAL A 130 5.63 -6.85 -8.65
N GLN A 131 4.30 -6.75 -8.67
CA GLN A 131 3.60 -5.98 -9.70
C GLN A 131 3.76 -4.47 -9.52
N ASN A 132 3.97 -4.00 -8.28
CA ASN A 132 3.98 -2.57 -7.97
C ASN A 132 5.35 -2.05 -7.54
N TYR A 133 6.41 -2.84 -7.65
CA TYR A 133 7.76 -2.50 -7.18
C TYR A 133 8.28 -1.18 -7.78
N ASN A 134 8.00 -0.92 -9.04
CA ASN A 134 8.49 0.25 -9.76
C ASN A 134 7.69 1.54 -9.54
N HIS A 135 6.57 1.49 -8.80
CA HIS A 135 5.78 2.69 -8.48
C HIS A 135 6.45 3.51 -7.36
N PRO A 136 7.03 4.67 -7.66
CA PRO A 136 7.73 5.49 -6.65
C PRO A 136 6.78 6.13 -5.63
N SER A 137 5.50 6.25 -5.94
CA SER A 137 4.47 6.75 -5.04
C SER A 137 4.27 5.86 -3.80
N ILE A 138 4.47 4.54 -3.93
CA ILE A 138 4.31 3.62 -2.81
C ILE A 138 5.49 3.77 -1.85
N VAL A 139 5.19 3.98 -0.57
CA VAL A 139 6.18 4.10 0.51
C VAL A 139 6.00 3.04 1.59
N VAL A 140 4.82 2.41 1.66
CA VAL A 140 4.53 1.42 2.69
C VAL A 140 3.64 0.30 2.14
N TRP A 141 3.93 -0.93 2.56
CA TRP A 141 3.16 -2.13 2.29
C TRP A 141 2.31 -2.49 3.49
N GLY A 142 1.00 -2.55 3.32
CA GLY A 142 0.04 -2.93 4.35
C GLY A 142 -0.14 -4.44 4.45
N LEU A 143 0.20 -5.01 5.60
CA LEU A 143 0.10 -6.45 5.84
C LEU A 143 -1.31 -6.90 6.16
N SER A 144 -2.08 -6.09 6.89
CA SER A 144 -3.46 -6.40 7.28
C SER A 144 -4.22 -5.17 7.76
N ASN A 145 -5.55 -5.32 7.87
CA ASN A 145 -6.44 -4.32 8.44
C ASN A 145 -7.38 -4.92 9.50
N GLU A 146 -7.32 -4.38 10.71
CA GLU A 146 -8.26 -4.68 11.81
C GLU A 146 -8.46 -6.19 12.07
N ILE A 147 -7.39 -6.95 11.90
CA ILE A 147 -7.44 -8.42 11.90
C ILE A 147 -7.85 -9.01 13.26
N THR A 148 -7.70 -8.24 14.33
CA THR A 148 -8.09 -8.63 15.68
C THR A 148 -9.49 -8.18 16.09
N MET A 149 -10.28 -7.59 15.15
CA MET A 149 -11.64 -7.11 15.44
C MET A 149 -12.56 -8.25 15.93
N ALA A 150 -12.36 -9.48 15.43
CA ALA A 150 -13.14 -10.66 15.81
C ALA A 150 -12.57 -11.45 17.00
N GLY A 151 -11.46 -11.03 17.60
CA GLY A 151 -10.81 -11.75 18.71
C GLY A 151 -9.43 -11.24 19.07
N SER A 152 -8.76 -11.90 19.99
CA SER A 152 -7.38 -11.61 20.37
C SER A 152 -6.39 -12.23 19.37
N SER A 153 -5.17 -11.69 19.35
CA SER A 153 -4.04 -12.29 18.63
C SER A 153 -3.75 -13.69 19.16
N ASP A 154 -3.66 -14.67 18.31
CA ASP A 154 -3.17 -16.00 18.60
C ASP A 154 -1.83 -16.24 17.89
N GLU A 155 -1.15 -17.34 18.22
CA GLU A 155 0.19 -17.62 17.67
C GLU A 155 0.16 -17.84 16.15
N ASP A 156 -0.90 -18.40 15.59
CA ASP A 156 -1.01 -18.61 14.14
C ASP A 156 -1.16 -17.28 13.39
N LEU A 157 -1.91 -16.33 13.95
CA LEU A 157 -2.00 -14.96 13.44
C LEU A 157 -0.64 -14.25 13.51
N LEU A 158 0.05 -14.34 14.66
CA LEU A 158 1.36 -13.71 14.85
C LEU A 158 2.37 -14.28 13.86
N GLU A 159 2.41 -15.59 13.70
CA GLU A 159 3.31 -16.26 12.76
C GLU A 159 3.03 -15.84 11.32
N ASN A 160 1.76 -15.76 10.91
CA ASN A 160 1.42 -15.30 9.58
C ASN A 160 1.91 -13.87 9.31
N HIS A 161 1.78 -12.97 10.28
CA HIS A 161 2.28 -11.60 10.14
C HIS A 161 3.82 -11.53 10.08
N ARG A 162 4.53 -12.35 10.89
CA ARG A 162 6.00 -12.44 10.80
C ARG A 162 6.44 -12.91 9.41
N ILE A 163 5.81 -13.97 8.90
CA ILE A 163 6.11 -14.48 7.54
C ILE A 163 5.88 -13.40 6.48
N LEU A 164 4.76 -12.68 6.53
CA LEU A 164 4.48 -11.61 5.57
C LEU A 164 5.48 -10.46 5.69
N ASN A 165 5.80 -10.04 6.92
CA ASN A 165 6.77 -8.98 7.18
C ASN A 165 8.16 -9.32 6.66
N ASP A 166 8.66 -10.50 7.02
CA ASP A 166 9.99 -10.97 6.63
C ASP A 166 10.09 -11.12 5.10
N MET A 167 9.06 -11.69 4.48
CA MET A 167 8.99 -11.82 3.02
C MET A 167 9.02 -10.47 2.31
N VAL A 168 8.28 -9.49 2.80
CA VAL A 168 8.29 -8.13 2.22
C VAL A 168 9.69 -7.53 2.32
N HIS A 169 10.36 -7.64 3.47
CA HIS A 169 11.72 -7.15 3.67
C HIS A 169 12.76 -7.88 2.81
N GLU A 170 12.57 -9.17 2.52
CA GLU A 170 13.42 -9.90 1.58
C GLU A 170 13.22 -9.43 0.14
N MET A 171 12.01 -9.04 -0.23
CA MET A 171 11.67 -8.60 -1.59
C MET A 171 11.93 -7.11 -1.85
N ASP A 172 11.77 -6.27 -0.82
CA ASP A 172 11.88 -4.81 -0.93
C ASP A 172 12.57 -4.22 0.31
N HIS A 173 13.83 -3.85 0.15
CA HIS A 173 14.64 -3.19 1.20
C HIS A 173 14.45 -1.67 1.27
N THR A 174 13.53 -1.10 0.49
CA THR A 174 13.39 0.35 0.33
C THR A 174 12.10 0.91 0.93
N ARG A 175 11.12 0.06 1.21
CA ARG A 175 9.81 0.45 1.76
C ARG A 175 9.58 -0.20 3.11
N LEU A 176 8.73 0.46 3.88
CA LEU A 176 8.33 0.01 5.21
C LEU A 176 7.10 -0.90 5.13
N THR A 177 6.88 -1.67 6.18
CA THR A 177 5.64 -2.41 6.41
C THR A 177 4.77 -1.72 7.43
N THR A 178 3.45 -1.89 7.31
CA THR A 178 2.47 -1.40 8.28
C THR A 178 1.31 -2.36 8.45
N ILE A 179 0.58 -2.18 9.54
CA ILE A 179 -0.75 -2.74 9.76
C ILE A 179 -1.69 -1.63 10.17
N ALA A 180 -2.96 -1.72 9.80
CA ALA A 180 -3.99 -0.87 10.35
C ALA A 180 -4.70 -1.61 11.49
N VAL A 181 -4.73 -1.02 12.67
CA VAL A 181 -5.36 -1.62 13.84
C VAL A 181 -6.58 -0.83 14.30
N VAL A 182 -7.50 -1.51 14.97
CA VAL A 182 -8.66 -0.84 15.59
C VAL A 182 -8.20 0.15 16.67
N SER A 183 -8.96 1.22 16.87
CA SER A 183 -8.62 2.28 17.81
C SER A 183 -8.40 1.81 19.26
N MET A 184 -9.04 0.70 19.65
CA MET A 184 -8.94 0.12 20.98
C MET A 184 -7.82 -0.94 21.13
N CYS A 185 -7.03 -1.19 20.09
CA CYS A 185 -5.93 -2.15 20.19
C CYS A 185 -4.89 -1.70 21.22
N ASP A 186 -4.49 -2.60 22.11
CA ASP A 186 -3.47 -2.30 23.11
C ASP A 186 -2.12 -2.07 22.44
N ILE A 187 -1.45 -0.99 22.80
CA ILE A 187 -0.12 -0.64 22.28
C ILE A 187 0.95 -1.70 22.61
N HIS A 188 0.69 -2.57 23.56
CA HIS A 188 1.58 -3.67 23.95
C HIS A 188 1.18 -5.02 23.33
N ASP A 189 0.15 -5.05 22.47
CA ASP A 189 -0.21 -6.29 21.77
C ASP A 189 0.97 -6.77 20.89
N PRO A 190 1.42 -8.03 21.02
CA PRO A 190 2.53 -8.54 20.22
C PRO A 190 2.35 -8.39 18.72
N TYR A 191 1.13 -8.41 18.25
CA TYR A 191 0.77 -8.28 16.85
C TYR A 191 1.24 -6.93 16.27
N ILE A 192 1.06 -5.83 17.00
CA ILE A 192 1.42 -4.50 16.50
C ILE A 192 2.92 -4.21 16.56
N GLN A 193 3.71 -5.09 17.18
CA GLN A 193 5.18 -4.95 17.24
C GLN A 193 5.90 -5.60 16.04
N ILE A 194 5.15 -6.22 15.12
CA ILE A 194 5.74 -6.93 13.99
C ILE A 194 6.14 -5.97 12.85
N PRO A 195 5.29 -5.06 12.35
CA PRO A 195 5.64 -4.16 11.25
C PRO A 195 6.57 -3.03 11.68
N ASP A 196 7.15 -2.33 10.70
CA ASP A 196 8.02 -1.18 10.95
C ASP A 196 7.26 0.00 11.57
N VAL A 197 6.02 0.23 11.14
CA VAL A 197 5.17 1.31 11.63
C VAL A 197 3.76 0.81 11.91
N ILE A 198 3.12 1.42 12.89
CA ILE A 198 1.76 1.08 13.32
C ILE A 198 0.81 2.19 12.87
N SER A 199 -0.34 1.79 12.34
CA SER A 199 -1.37 2.72 11.92
C SER A 199 -2.69 2.43 12.64
N TYR A 200 -3.18 3.38 13.43
CA TYR A 200 -4.44 3.25 14.13
C TYR A 200 -5.60 3.81 13.30
N ASN A 201 -6.65 3.01 13.12
CA ASN A 201 -7.91 3.49 12.56
C ASN A 201 -8.70 4.23 13.64
N HIS A 202 -8.65 5.56 13.61
CA HIS A 202 -9.44 6.43 14.47
C HIS A 202 -10.53 7.13 13.67
N TYR A 203 -11.75 7.13 14.21
CA TYR A 203 -12.93 7.65 13.51
C TYR A 203 -13.65 8.71 14.37
N PHE A 204 -12.92 9.75 14.75
CA PHE A 204 -13.48 10.84 15.55
C PHE A 204 -14.66 11.49 14.84
N GLY A 205 -15.82 11.51 15.54
CA GLY A 205 -17.05 12.08 15.02
C GLY A 205 -17.82 11.20 14.01
N TRP A 206 -17.36 9.97 13.74
CA TRP A 206 -18.04 9.04 12.84
C TRP A 206 -18.74 7.89 13.60
N TYR A 207 -17.99 7.10 14.35
CA TYR A 207 -18.55 6.11 15.29
C TYR A 207 -18.48 6.71 16.69
N GLY A 208 -19.59 7.07 17.28
CA GLY A 208 -19.78 7.65 18.60
C GLY A 208 -18.55 7.68 19.53
N GLY A 209 -17.98 8.83 19.72
CA GLY A 209 -16.87 9.12 20.63
C GLY A 209 -16.97 10.56 21.10
#